data_0d1212575978eb6ba7d9755d7f459fdd
#
_entry.id   0d1212575978eb6ba7d9755d7f459fdd
#
_cell.length_a   1.000
_cell.length_b   1.000
_cell.length_c   1.000
_cell.angle_alpha   90.00
_cell.angle_beta   90.00
_cell.angle_gamma   90.00
#
_symmetry.space_group_name_H-M   'P 1'
#
loop_
_entity.id
_entity.type
_entity.pdbx_description
1 polymer ?
#
loop_
_entity_poly.entity_id
_entity_poly.type
_entity_poly.pdbx_seq_one_letter_code
_entity_poly.pdbx_strand_id
1 'polypeptide(L)'
;MITTFFMPTRIVAGAGSLATIGALARDLKMSRVLVVSDPVISSQAFHAAALASLGKAGILLSRFDECGIDARCSHIDDQGERVRRENIDGVICIGGGSVMCTGKGIAIVATNRKPMRDCTGVGRFDHKALPMIMVPTTAGSGSEVSQWTIVKDEERHLKLLGGGPLSFPDAAILDPVTLASLPMRVAALPAVDALTHGVEAYLSGIASPLTDAIALGAVREQYRSLPASINSDDPAAREANLVASCMANVACGNARLGHGDALSLPLEGHLDLPHPYGVGVLLPHVITFNLAVLPHKVAPLAEALGVEVAGLTRAEMIAACDANVRSLYADIGFPERFTAEQVPHQRVREMAERAVPGLYAGIAAQDFDPATAGDHTLIACPSARKMTVSQAQGILERCLA
;
A
#
# COMPACT_ATOMS: atom_id res chain seq x y z
N MET A 1 -19.81 -15.03 -12.32
CA MET A 1 -18.36 -15.23 -12.09
C MET A 1 -18.18 -15.68 -10.64
N ILE A 2 -17.36 -16.70 -10.37
CA ILE A 2 -17.02 -17.08 -8.99
C ILE A 2 -15.88 -16.15 -8.54
N THR A 3 -16.06 -15.50 -7.40
CA THR A 3 -15.06 -14.58 -6.82
C THR A 3 -14.69 -15.05 -5.43
N THR A 4 -13.43 -14.88 -5.06
CA THR A 4 -12.92 -15.17 -3.72
C THR A 4 -12.53 -13.85 -3.05
N PHE A 5 -12.96 -13.67 -1.80
CA PHE A 5 -12.53 -12.56 -0.95
C PHE A 5 -11.81 -13.14 0.27
N PHE A 6 -10.61 -12.68 0.54
CA PHE A 6 -9.79 -13.19 1.64
C PHE A 6 -9.09 -12.04 2.37
N MET A 7 -9.30 -11.93 3.68
CA MET A 7 -8.64 -10.97 4.56
C MET A 7 -8.61 -11.55 5.98
N PRO A 8 -7.53 -12.25 6.38
CA PRO A 8 -7.47 -12.95 7.66
C PRO A 8 -7.03 -12.07 8.84
N THR A 9 -6.58 -10.83 8.59
CA THR A 9 -6.03 -9.94 9.62
C THR A 9 -7.15 -9.38 10.51
N ARG A 10 -7.01 -9.50 11.83
CA ARG A 10 -7.87 -8.83 12.81
C ARG A 10 -7.53 -7.33 12.82
N ILE A 11 -8.50 -6.47 12.63
CA ILE A 11 -8.34 -5.01 12.70
C ILE A 11 -8.88 -4.50 14.02
N VAL A 12 -8.07 -3.72 14.75
CA VAL A 12 -8.44 -3.00 15.97
C VAL A 12 -8.26 -1.51 15.69
N ALA A 13 -9.34 -0.77 15.55
CA ALA A 13 -9.30 0.64 15.12
C ALA A 13 -9.91 1.56 16.17
N GLY A 14 -9.43 2.80 16.20
CA GLY A 14 -9.95 3.90 17.00
C GLY A 14 -8.91 4.51 17.95
N ALA A 15 -9.21 5.71 18.40
CA ALA A 15 -8.34 6.44 19.34
C ALA A 15 -8.11 5.63 20.64
N GLY A 16 -6.85 5.46 21.01
CA GLY A 16 -6.45 4.66 22.17
C GLY A 16 -6.35 3.16 21.92
N SER A 17 -6.62 2.68 20.70
CA SER A 17 -6.50 1.25 20.36
C SER A 17 -5.08 0.70 20.55
N LEU A 18 -4.05 1.53 20.43
CA LEU A 18 -2.66 1.15 20.66
C LEU A 18 -2.43 0.59 22.08
N ALA A 19 -3.19 1.03 23.06
CA ALA A 19 -3.09 0.51 24.44
C ALA A 19 -3.43 -0.98 24.55
N THR A 20 -4.17 -1.54 23.58
CA THR A 20 -4.56 -2.96 23.55
C THR A 20 -3.45 -3.90 23.06
N ILE A 21 -2.31 -3.38 22.58
CA ILE A 21 -1.24 -4.17 21.94
C ILE A 21 -0.73 -5.31 22.82
N GLY A 22 -0.60 -5.10 24.13
CA GLY A 22 -0.15 -6.12 25.06
C GLY A 22 -1.18 -7.26 25.25
N ALA A 23 -2.48 -6.92 25.30
CA ALA A 23 -3.55 -7.92 25.35
C ALA A 23 -3.62 -8.72 24.04
N LEU A 24 -3.51 -8.03 22.91
CA LEU A 24 -3.54 -8.63 21.58
C LEU A 24 -2.35 -9.59 21.36
N ALA A 25 -1.14 -9.22 21.83
CA ALA A 25 0.03 -10.09 21.79
C ALA A 25 -0.20 -11.40 22.58
N ARG A 26 -0.81 -11.31 23.78
CA ARG A 26 -1.18 -12.50 24.56
C ARG A 26 -2.23 -13.37 23.89
N ASP A 27 -3.25 -12.76 23.27
CA ASP A 27 -4.28 -13.49 22.49
C ASP A 27 -3.63 -14.30 21.36
N LEU A 28 -2.60 -13.75 20.72
CA LEU A 28 -1.81 -14.39 19.68
C LEU A 28 -0.74 -15.34 20.25
N LYS A 29 -0.72 -15.57 21.58
CA LYS A 29 0.21 -16.44 22.31
C LYS A 29 1.69 -16.04 22.16
N MET A 30 1.95 -14.76 21.93
CA MET A 30 3.30 -14.22 21.94
C MET A 30 3.80 -14.08 23.38
N SER A 31 5.03 -14.49 23.63
CA SER A 31 5.69 -14.36 24.94
C SER A 31 7.01 -13.58 24.84
N ARG A 32 7.68 -13.66 23.71
CA ARG A 32 8.91 -12.94 23.40
C ARG A 32 8.85 -12.41 21.98
N VAL A 33 8.84 -11.09 21.83
CA VAL A 33 8.63 -10.45 20.53
C VAL A 33 9.84 -9.64 20.08
N LEU A 34 10.04 -9.57 18.76
CA LEU A 34 10.86 -8.53 18.15
C LEU A 34 9.98 -7.35 17.79
N VAL A 35 10.25 -6.19 18.38
CA VAL A 35 9.63 -4.92 17.96
C VAL A 35 10.53 -4.31 16.89
N VAL A 36 9.93 -4.10 15.71
CA VAL A 36 10.60 -3.55 14.52
C VAL A 36 10.11 -2.12 14.30
N SER A 37 11.03 -1.18 14.19
CA SER A 37 10.72 0.23 13.99
C SER A 37 11.84 0.94 13.21
N ASP A 38 11.70 2.25 13.03
CA ASP A 38 12.75 3.13 12.52
C ASP A 38 13.20 4.13 13.61
N PRO A 39 14.36 4.83 13.41
CA PRO A 39 14.88 5.75 14.43
C PRO A 39 13.94 6.91 14.78
N VAL A 40 13.11 7.36 13.85
CA VAL A 40 12.17 8.48 14.08
C VAL A 40 10.99 8.01 14.93
N ILE A 41 10.37 6.91 14.53
CA ILE A 41 9.21 6.34 15.22
C ILE A 41 9.59 5.81 16.61
N SER A 42 10.75 5.18 16.74
CA SER A 42 11.21 4.65 18.04
C SER A 42 11.43 5.73 19.11
N SER A 43 11.60 6.99 18.70
CA SER A 43 11.72 8.15 19.60
C SER A 43 10.38 8.74 20.04
N GLN A 44 9.25 8.31 19.47
CA GLN A 44 7.93 8.88 19.74
C GLN A 44 7.31 8.37 21.04
N ALA A 45 6.54 9.23 21.69
CA ALA A 45 5.87 8.90 22.96
C ALA A 45 4.91 7.72 22.85
N PHE A 46 4.17 7.62 21.73
CA PHE A 46 3.25 6.50 21.49
C PHE A 46 4.01 5.17 21.34
N HIS A 47 5.22 5.17 20.76
CA HIS A 47 6.06 3.98 20.68
C HIS A 47 6.46 3.52 22.09
N ALA A 48 6.93 4.43 22.95
CA ALA A 48 7.25 4.11 24.33
C ALA A 48 6.02 3.58 25.10
N ALA A 49 4.83 4.14 24.87
CA ALA A 49 3.58 3.67 25.44
C ALA A 49 3.22 2.24 24.99
N ALA A 50 3.43 1.92 23.71
CA ALA A 50 3.23 0.57 23.19
C ALA A 50 4.18 -0.44 23.87
N LEU A 51 5.48 -0.11 24.00
CA LEU A 51 6.44 -0.97 24.72
C LEU A 51 6.04 -1.18 26.18
N ALA A 52 5.59 -0.11 26.86
CA ALA A 52 5.10 -0.22 28.23
C ALA A 52 3.87 -1.12 28.37
N SER A 53 2.93 -1.06 27.39
CA SER A 53 1.76 -1.95 27.36
C SER A 53 2.17 -3.42 27.20
N LEU A 54 3.11 -3.70 26.30
CA LEU A 54 3.68 -5.04 26.10
C LEU A 54 4.36 -5.55 27.38
N GLY A 55 5.20 -4.72 28.02
CA GLY A 55 5.88 -5.08 29.27
C GLY A 55 4.89 -5.35 30.42
N LYS A 56 3.83 -4.54 30.57
CA LYS A 56 2.74 -4.78 31.54
C LYS A 56 2.01 -6.09 31.28
N ALA A 57 1.94 -6.53 30.01
CA ALA A 57 1.36 -7.82 29.63
C ALA A 57 2.31 -9.00 29.89
N GLY A 58 3.54 -8.78 30.37
CA GLY A 58 4.52 -9.82 30.61
C GLY A 58 5.26 -10.29 29.37
N ILE A 59 5.17 -9.54 28.25
CA ILE A 59 5.85 -9.87 26.99
C ILE A 59 7.32 -9.44 27.09
N LEU A 60 8.24 -10.34 26.77
CA LEU A 60 9.68 -10.03 26.67
C LEU A 60 9.97 -9.34 25.34
N LEU A 61 10.75 -8.27 25.38
CA LEU A 61 10.99 -7.42 24.24
C LEU A 61 12.45 -7.51 23.76
N SER A 62 12.62 -7.78 22.48
CA SER A 62 13.82 -7.47 21.70
C SER A 62 13.47 -6.34 20.72
N ARG A 63 14.44 -5.49 20.35
CA ARG A 63 14.17 -4.33 19.46
C ARG A 63 15.09 -4.34 18.27
N PHE A 64 14.55 -3.86 17.14
CA PHE A 64 15.29 -3.50 15.94
C PHE A 64 14.70 -2.17 15.42
N ASP A 65 15.39 -1.07 15.72
CA ASP A 65 14.94 0.30 15.43
C ASP A 65 15.74 0.96 14.30
N GLU A 66 16.39 0.15 13.47
CA GLU A 66 17.33 0.62 12.44
C GLU A 66 16.78 0.46 11.02
N CYS A 67 15.43 0.33 10.87
CA CYS A 67 14.82 0.26 9.55
C CYS A 67 15.07 1.57 8.79
N GLY A 68 15.54 1.43 7.55
CA GLY A 68 15.67 2.54 6.61
C GLY A 68 14.43 2.75 5.74
N ILE A 69 14.59 3.56 4.69
CA ILE A 69 13.53 3.85 3.72
C ILE A 69 13.08 2.58 2.98
N ASP A 70 14.03 1.67 2.67
CA ASP A 70 13.75 0.39 2.04
C ASP A 70 13.94 -0.77 3.00
N ALA A 71 13.09 -1.79 2.88
CA ALA A 71 13.28 -3.06 3.58
C ALA A 71 14.42 -3.85 2.92
N ARG A 72 15.58 -3.96 3.56
CA ARG A 72 16.78 -4.58 2.99
C ARG A 72 16.86 -6.07 3.27
N CYS A 73 17.20 -6.86 2.26
CA CYS A 73 17.38 -8.30 2.42
C CYS A 73 18.41 -8.64 3.49
N SER A 74 19.54 -7.92 3.54
CA SER A 74 20.57 -8.14 4.58
C SER A 74 20.04 -7.98 6.00
N HIS A 75 19.33 -6.90 6.28
CA HIS A 75 18.74 -6.65 7.61
C HIS A 75 17.69 -7.73 7.96
N ILE A 76 16.89 -8.14 6.99
CA ILE A 76 15.87 -9.19 7.18
C ILE A 76 16.54 -10.51 7.57
N ASP A 77 17.56 -10.91 6.85
CA ASP A 77 18.26 -12.17 7.07
C ASP A 77 18.97 -12.19 8.43
N ASP A 78 19.71 -11.12 8.78
CA ASP A 78 20.40 -10.97 10.07
C ASP A 78 19.41 -11.02 11.25
N GLN A 79 18.30 -10.28 11.16
CA GLN A 79 17.29 -10.29 12.21
C GLN A 79 16.49 -11.61 12.24
N GLY A 80 16.29 -12.28 11.11
CA GLY A 80 15.70 -13.63 11.05
C GLY A 80 16.54 -14.67 11.79
N GLU A 81 17.87 -14.60 11.66
CA GLU A 81 18.81 -15.43 12.46
C GLU A 81 18.75 -15.10 13.94
N ARG A 82 18.72 -13.81 14.28
CA ARG A 82 18.57 -13.35 15.67
C ARG A 82 17.28 -13.86 16.30
N VAL A 83 16.15 -13.77 15.58
CA VAL A 83 14.83 -14.28 16.03
C VAL A 83 14.92 -15.75 16.41
N ARG A 84 15.56 -16.57 15.59
CA ARG A 84 15.75 -18.01 15.89
C ARG A 84 16.64 -18.24 17.11
N ARG A 85 17.78 -17.54 17.19
CA ARG A 85 18.74 -17.67 18.29
C ARG A 85 18.17 -17.23 19.64
N GLU A 86 17.35 -16.18 19.66
CA GLU A 86 16.73 -15.65 20.87
C GLU A 86 15.38 -16.31 21.21
N ASN A 87 14.92 -17.28 20.41
CA ASN A 87 13.62 -17.94 20.57
C ASN A 87 12.45 -16.94 20.61
N ILE A 88 12.46 -15.96 19.72
CA ILE A 88 11.39 -14.99 19.55
C ILE A 88 10.21 -15.69 18.85
N ASP A 89 9.00 -15.50 19.37
CA ASP A 89 7.78 -16.16 18.94
C ASP A 89 6.75 -15.24 18.27
N GLY A 90 7.09 -13.95 18.08
CA GLY A 90 6.25 -13.00 17.37
C GLY A 90 7.01 -11.74 16.92
N VAL A 91 6.48 -11.06 15.91
CA VAL A 91 7.01 -9.81 15.38
C VAL A 91 5.96 -8.71 15.50
N ILE A 92 6.34 -7.56 16.04
CA ILE A 92 5.47 -6.38 16.16
C ILE A 92 6.13 -5.23 15.40
N CYS A 93 5.44 -4.70 14.38
CA CYS A 93 5.94 -3.58 13.59
C CYS A 93 5.22 -2.31 13.99
N ILE A 94 5.98 -1.27 14.34
CA ILE A 94 5.45 0.08 14.59
C ILE A 94 6.17 1.02 13.63
N GLY A 95 5.51 1.39 12.52
CA GLY A 95 6.16 2.19 11.48
C GLY A 95 5.39 2.24 10.17
N GLY A 96 6.00 2.81 9.15
CA GLY A 96 5.48 2.85 7.79
C GLY A 96 5.67 1.55 7.01
N GLY A 97 5.37 1.59 5.71
CA GLY A 97 5.44 0.42 4.82
C GLY A 97 6.79 -0.30 4.85
N SER A 98 7.91 0.42 4.86
CA SER A 98 9.26 -0.19 4.90
C SER A 98 9.52 -0.96 6.19
N VAL A 99 9.08 -0.43 7.34
CA VAL A 99 9.17 -1.12 8.63
C VAL A 99 8.32 -2.40 8.63
N MET A 100 7.09 -2.31 8.13
CA MET A 100 6.19 -3.46 8.07
C MET A 100 6.67 -4.52 7.06
N CYS A 101 7.24 -4.10 5.92
CA CYS A 101 7.88 -5.02 4.97
C CYS A 101 9.10 -5.72 5.59
N THR A 102 9.94 -4.99 6.32
CA THR A 102 11.07 -5.57 7.06
C THR A 102 10.59 -6.63 8.06
N GLY A 103 9.60 -6.29 8.88
CA GLY A 103 9.06 -7.22 9.89
C GLY A 103 8.40 -8.46 9.28
N LYS A 104 7.65 -8.33 8.17
CA LYS A 104 7.12 -9.48 7.43
C LYS A 104 8.24 -10.37 6.89
N GLY A 105 9.26 -9.77 6.27
CA GLY A 105 10.42 -10.51 5.80
C GLY A 105 11.09 -11.29 6.93
N ILE A 106 11.36 -10.65 8.07
CA ILE A 106 11.92 -11.29 9.26
C ILE A 106 11.05 -12.48 9.71
N ALA A 107 9.73 -12.28 9.79
CA ALA A 107 8.79 -13.33 10.21
C ALA A 107 8.77 -14.52 9.24
N ILE A 108 8.92 -14.27 7.93
CA ILE A 108 9.01 -15.29 6.88
C ILE A 108 10.33 -16.08 7.01
N VAL A 109 11.48 -15.39 7.01
CA VAL A 109 12.79 -16.08 7.02
C VAL A 109 13.05 -16.81 8.33
N ALA A 110 12.50 -16.34 9.44
CA ALA A 110 12.63 -17.01 10.74
C ALA A 110 12.04 -18.41 10.75
N THR A 111 10.86 -18.60 10.14
CA THR A 111 10.17 -19.89 10.07
C THR A 111 10.64 -20.78 8.93
N ASN A 112 10.99 -20.17 7.80
CA ASN A 112 11.34 -20.92 6.58
C ASN A 112 12.83 -21.23 6.44
N ARG A 113 13.70 -20.61 7.25
CA ARG A 113 15.15 -20.86 7.30
C ARG A 113 15.84 -20.73 5.92
N LYS A 114 15.35 -19.82 5.10
CA LYS A 114 15.87 -19.46 3.79
C LYS A 114 16.20 -17.97 3.80
N PRO A 115 17.22 -17.49 3.05
CA PRO A 115 17.43 -16.07 2.84
C PRO A 115 16.19 -15.40 2.26
N MET A 116 15.96 -14.12 2.56
CA MET A 116 14.79 -13.39 2.04
C MET A 116 14.71 -13.43 0.51
N ARG A 117 15.84 -13.34 -0.15
CA ARG A 117 15.97 -13.44 -1.61
C ARG A 117 15.30 -14.71 -2.18
N ASP A 118 15.44 -15.85 -1.49
CA ASP A 118 14.87 -17.13 -1.91
C ASP A 118 13.38 -17.27 -1.55
N CYS A 119 12.88 -16.36 -0.71
CA CYS A 119 11.47 -16.26 -0.32
C CYS A 119 10.69 -15.26 -1.20
N THR A 120 11.35 -14.58 -2.14
CA THR A 120 10.69 -13.64 -3.06
C THR A 120 9.96 -14.37 -4.18
N GLY A 121 8.90 -13.72 -4.71
CA GLY A 121 7.90 -14.33 -5.59
C GLY A 121 6.63 -14.71 -4.84
N VAL A 122 5.65 -15.25 -5.56
CA VAL A 122 4.36 -15.63 -4.99
C VAL A 122 4.42 -17.04 -4.41
N GLY A 123 4.19 -17.17 -3.09
CA GLY A 123 4.13 -18.49 -2.45
C GLY A 123 5.44 -19.29 -2.50
N ARG A 124 6.59 -18.63 -2.41
CA ARG A 124 7.92 -19.25 -2.47
C ARG A 124 8.42 -19.78 -1.12
N PHE A 125 7.56 -19.83 -0.12
CA PHE A 125 7.88 -20.35 1.20
C PHE A 125 6.74 -21.24 1.70
N ASP A 126 7.08 -22.27 2.51
CA ASP A 126 6.21 -23.38 2.82
C ASP A 126 5.59 -23.30 4.22
N HIS A 127 6.21 -22.51 5.11
CA HIS A 127 5.77 -22.37 6.49
C HIS A 127 5.15 -20.99 6.72
N LYS A 128 4.04 -20.95 7.48
CA LYS A 128 3.44 -19.68 7.90
C LYS A 128 4.49 -18.83 8.62
N ALA A 129 4.51 -17.55 8.32
CA ALA A 129 5.33 -16.58 9.04
C ALA A 129 5.02 -16.59 10.54
N LEU A 130 5.95 -16.11 11.37
CA LEU A 130 5.66 -15.90 12.79
C LEU A 130 4.42 -15.01 12.96
N PRO A 131 3.67 -15.15 14.07
CA PRO A 131 2.58 -14.25 14.39
C PRO A 131 3.03 -12.78 14.32
N MET A 132 2.18 -11.92 13.73
CA MET A 132 2.53 -10.52 13.49
C MET A 132 1.43 -9.57 13.94
N ILE A 133 1.82 -8.47 14.62
CA ILE A 133 0.97 -7.29 14.86
C ILE A 133 1.57 -6.12 14.12
N MET A 134 0.76 -5.42 13.33
CA MET A 134 1.17 -4.23 12.57
C MET A 134 0.49 -2.98 13.12
N VAL A 135 1.30 -1.95 13.33
CA VAL A 135 0.86 -0.62 13.78
C VAL A 135 1.35 0.41 12.77
N PRO A 136 0.53 0.76 11.77
CA PRO A 136 0.94 1.71 10.74
C PRO A 136 1.08 3.12 11.32
N THR A 137 2.12 3.84 10.89
CA THR A 137 2.37 5.25 11.19
C THR A 137 2.23 6.14 9.95
N THR A 138 1.76 5.56 8.85
CA THR A 138 1.38 6.23 7.61
C THR A 138 0.05 5.63 7.13
N ALA A 139 -0.81 6.44 6.54
CA ALA A 139 -2.04 5.99 5.90
C ALA A 139 -1.79 5.85 4.39
N GLY A 140 -1.34 4.69 3.93
CA GLY A 140 -0.93 4.52 2.52
C GLY A 140 -0.78 3.07 2.11
N SER A 141 0.38 2.48 2.35
CA SER A 141 0.83 1.21 1.78
C SER A 141 -0.06 -0.01 2.06
N GLY A 142 -0.90 0.03 3.12
CA GLY A 142 -1.74 -1.10 3.53
C GLY A 142 -0.97 -2.36 3.94
N SER A 143 0.32 -2.21 4.24
CA SER A 143 1.14 -3.35 4.59
C SER A 143 0.63 -4.08 5.84
N GLU A 144 -0.16 -3.41 6.68
CA GLU A 144 -0.81 -3.98 7.87
C GLU A 144 -1.91 -5.01 7.56
N VAL A 145 -2.49 -4.97 6.36
CA VAL A 145 -3.56 -5.89 5.91
C VAL A 145 -3.20 -6.63 4.62
N SER A 146 -1.95 -6.56 4.20
CA SER A 146 -1.45 -7.12 2.95
C SER A 146 -0.54 -8.33 3.20
N GLN A 147 -0.63 -9.32 2.31
CA GLN A 147 0.29 -10.45 2.26
C GLN A 147 1.66 -10.11 1.65
N TRP A 148 1.79 -8.95 1.02
CA TRP A 148 2.96 -8.58 0.23
C TRP A 148 4.03 -7.92 1.07
N THR A 149 5.29 -8.20 0.74
CA THR A 149 6.46 -7.50 1.23
C THR A 149 7.37 -7.13 0.06
N ILE A 150 7.68 -5.85 -0.06
CA ILE A 150 8.63 -5.33 -1.06
C ILE A 150 9.97 -5.17 -0.34
N VAL A 151 11.00 -5.81 -0.86
CA VAL A 151 12.34 -5.79 -0.27
C VAL A 151 13.38 -5.37 -1.29
N LYS A 152 14.46 -4.77 -0.83
CA LYS A 152 15.60 -4.38 -1.65
C LYS A 152 16.69 -5.43 -1.55
N ASP A 153 17.04 -6.01 -2.68
CA ASP A 153 18.26 -6.78 -2.85
C ASP A 153 19.40 -5.80 -3.14
N GLU A 154 20.23 -5.54 -2.12
CA GLU A 154 21.29 -4.53 -2.20
C GLU A 154 22.42 -4.96 -3.13
N GLU A 155 22.68 -6.27 -3.27
CA GLU A 155 23.73 -6.80 -4.15
C GLU A 155 23.37 -6.67 -5.62
N ARG A 156 22.09 -6.86 -5.95
CA ARG A 156 21.58 -6.80 -7.32
C ARG A 156 20.99 -5.45 -7.68
N HIS A 157 20.85 -4.53 -6.72
CA HIS A 157 20.19 -3.24 -6.87
C HIS A 157 18.75 -3.37 -7.40
N LEU A 158 18.02 -4.39 -6.93
CA LEU A 158 16.64 -4.67 -7.37
C LEU A 158 15.66 -4.58 -6.21
N LYS A 159 14.44 -4.11 -6.50
CA LYS A 159 13.29 -4.28 -5.62
C LYS A 159 12.60 -5.60 -5.98
N LEU A 160 12.40 -6.45 -4.98
CA LEU A 160 11.81 -7.76 -5.10
C LEU A 160 10.51 -7.80 -4.30
N LEU A 161 9.49 -8.43 -4.86
CA LEU A 161 8.23 -8.70 -4.16
C LEU A 161 8.24 -10.14 -3.62
N GLY A 162 7.93 -10.31 -2.36
CA GLY A 162 7.63 -11.60 -1.75
C GLY A 162 6.24 -11.59 -1.14
N GLY A 163 5.65 -12.76 -0.98
CA GLY A 163 4.39 -12.86 -0.27
C GLY A 163 3.54 -14.06 -0.65
N GLY A 164 2.40 -14.16 0.00
CA GLY A 164 1.43 -15.23 -0.19
C GLY A 164 0.50 -15.34 1.03
N PRO A 165 -0.50 -16.22 1.00
CA PRO A 165 -1.47 -16.34 2.09
C PRO A 165 -0.85 -16.64 3.48
N LEU A 166 0.38 -17.18 3.50
CA LEU A 166 1.10 -17.54 4.73
C LEU A 166 1.83 -16.35 5.39
N SER A 167 1.84 -15.17 4.76
CA SER A 167 2.51 -13.96 5.28
C SER A 167 1.56 -12.81 5.63
N PHE A 168 0.26 -13.03 5.66
CA PHE A 168 -0.66 -12.03 6.22
C PHE A 168 -0.34 -11.76 7.70
N PRO A 169 -0.34 -10.49 8.13
CA PRO A 169 -0.35 -10.17 9.57
C PRO A 169 -1.56 -10.77 10.27
N ASP A 170 -1.39 -11.18 11.53
CA ASP A 170 -2.50 -11.74 12.33
C ASP A 170 -3.38 -10.60 12.88
N ALA A 171 -2.80 -9.42 13.15
CA ALA A 171 -3.56 -8.26 13.59
C ALA A 171 -2.94 -6.94 13.11
N ALA A 172 -3.81 -5.93 12.98
CA ALA A 172 -3.46 -4.53 12.73
C ALA A 172 -4.11 -3.63 13.79
N ILE A 173 -3.36 -2.64 14.29
CA ILE A 173 -3.87 -1.63 15.22
C ILE A 173 -3.83 -0.27 14.52
N LEU A 174 -5.01 0.32 14.32
CA LEU A 174 -5.20 1.59 13.62
C LEU A 174 -5.54 2.68 14.64
N ASP A 175 -4.53 3.27 15.26
CA ASP A 175 -4.69 4.35 16.23
C ASP A 175 -4.26 5.68 15.59
N PRO A 176 -5.14 6.71 15.53
CA PRO A 176 -4.81 8.01 14.92
C PRO A 176 -3.62 8.72 15.58
N VAL A 177 -3.26 8.38 16.81
CA VAL A 177 -2.08 8.93 17.48
C VAL A 177 -0.79 8.66 16.73
N THR A 178 -0.73 7.56 15.97
CA THR A 178 0.47 7.17 15.22
C THR A 178 0.74 8.07 14.01
N LEU A 179 -0.29 8.78 13.50
CA LEU A 179 -0.15 9.75 12.42
C LEU A 179 0.21 11.16 12.91
N ALA A 180 0.07 11.44 14.21
CA ALA A 180 0.21 12.79 14.75
C ALA A 180 1.62 13.39 14.60
N SER A 181 2.65 12.57 14.49
CA SER A 181 4.05 13.00 14.32
C SER A 181 4.49 13.14 12.86
N LEU A 182 3.62 12.78 11.90
CA LEU A 182 3.98 12.76 10.48
C LEU A 182 3.90 14.20 9.91
N PRO A 183 4.99 14.75 9.33
CA PRO A 183 4.94 16.06 8.69
C PRO A 183 3.95 16.08 7.52
N MET A 184 3.19 17.17 7.35
CA MET A 184 2.13 17.32 6.35
C MET A 184 2.56 16.91 4.94
N ARG A 185 3.73 17.39 4.48
CA ARG A 185 4.26 17.05 3.16
C ARG A 185 4.56 15.56 2.98
N VAL A 186 4.91 14.88 4.08
CA VAL A 186 5.16 13.43 4.06
C VAL A 186 3.85 12.65 4.13
N ALA A 187 2.83 13.18 4.83
CA ALA A 187 1.53 12.54 4.98
C ALA A 187 0.72 12.48 3.68
N ALA A 188 0.85 13.50 2.81
CA ALA A 188 0.10 13.58 1.55
C ALA A 188 0.45 12.44 0.57
N LEU A 189 1.74 12.07 0.47
CA LEU A 189 2.18 11.04 -0.46
C LEU A 189 1.52 9.68 -0.21
N PRO A 190 1.66 9.05 0.99
CA PRO A 190 1.01 7.77 1.24
C PRO A 190 -0.52 7.87 1.21
N ALA A 191 -1.11 9.00 1.59
CA ALA A 191 -2.55 9.16 1.58
C ALA A 191 -3.13 9.15 0.15
N VAL A 192 -2.46 9.78 -0.81
CA VAL A 192 -2.83 9.73 -2.24
C VAL A 192 -2.59 8.32 -2.81
N ASP A 193 -1.55 7.63 -2.37
CA ASP A 193 -1.31 6.22 -2.72
C ASP A 193 -2.50 5.33 -2.34
N ALA A 194 -2.98 5.44 -1.10
CA ALA A 194 -4.17 4.71 -0.66
C ALA A 194 -5.44 5.09 -1.45
N LEU A 195 -5.63 6.38 -1.77
CA LEU A 195 -6.74 6.81 -2.64
C LEU A 195 -6.65 6.13 -4.01
N THR A 196 -5.46 6.06 -4.59
CA THR A 196 -5.21 5.36 -5.85
C THR A 196 -5.56 3.88 -5.74
N HIS A 197 -5.12 3.21 -4.66
CA HIS A 197 -5.47 1.81 -4.38
C HIS A 197 -6.99 1.57 -4.34
N GLY A 198 -7.73 2.44 -3.67
CA GLY A 198 -9.20 2.36 -3.62
C GLY A 198 -9.85 2.53 -4.99
N VAL A 199 -9.42 3.54 -5.74
CA VAL A 199 -9.93 3.82 -7.09
C VAL A 199 -9.58 2.67 -8.04
N GLU A 200 -8.35 2.20 -8.05
CA GLU A 200 -7.92 1.12 -8.95
C GLU A 200 -8.56 -0.22 -8.61
N ALA A 201 -8.74 -0.53 -7.34
CA ALA A 201 -9.49 -1.70 -6.92
C ALA A 201 -10.94 -1.67 -7.44
N TYR A 202 -11.58 -0.50 -7.39
CA TYR A 202 -12.92 -0.32 -7.95
C TYR A 202 -12.93 -0.47 -9.46
N LEU A 203 -11.92 0.05 -10.17
CA LEU A 203 -11.83 0.01 -11.65
C LEU A 203 -11.25 -1.30 -12.19
N SER A 204 -10.86 -2.22 -11.33
CA SER A 204 -10.23 -3.49 -11.71
C SER A 204 -11.14 -4.37 -12.56
N GLY A 205 -10.55 -5.12 -13.50
CA GLY A 205 -11.24 -6.11 -14.32
C GLY A 205 -11.70 -7.36 -13.54
N ILE A 206 -11.19 -7.57 -12.32
CA ILE A 206 -11.59 -8.67 -11.42
C ILE A 206 -12.32 -8.17 -10.16
N ALA A 207 -12.70 -6.89 -10.14
CA ALA A 207 -13.51 -6.34 -9.05
C ALA A 207 -14.81 -7.15 -8.85
N SER A 208 -15.25 -7.20 -7.61
CA SER A 208 -16.46 -7.91 -7.19
C SER A 208 -17.36 -6.97 -6.38
N PRO A 209 -18.65 -7.31 -6.18
CA PRO A 209 -19.52 -6.49 -5.34
C PRO A 209 -18.96 -6.25 -3.92
N LEU A 210 -18.21 -7.20 -3.35
CA LEU A 210 -17.55 -7.03 -2.04
C LEU A 210 -16.41 -6.01 -2.13
N THR A 211 -15.53 -6.15 -3.11
CA THR A 211 -14.41 -5.20 -3.29
C THR A 211 -14.92 -3.82 -3.69
N ASP A 212 -15.94 -3.72 -4.53
CA ASP A 212 -16.56 -2.46 -4.97
C ASP A 212 -17.14 -1.68 -3.77
N ALA A 213 -17.87 -2.35 -2.88
CA ALA A 213 -18.44 -1.73 -1.69
C ALA A 213 -17.37 -1.16 -0.75
N ILE A 214 -16.28 -1.92 -0.51
CA ILE A 214 -15.17 -1.50 0.33
C ILE A 214 -14.38 -0.37 -0.32
N ALA A 215 -14.07 -0.49 -1.62
CA ALA A 215 -13.31 0.49 -2.38
C ALA A 215 -14.02 1.84 -2.45
N LEU A 216 -15.31 1.87 -2.79
CA LEU A 216 -16.10 3.11 -2.83
C LEU A 216 -16.24 3.73 -1.44
N GLY A 217 -16.38 2.91 -0.38
CA GLY A 217 -16.37 3.38 0.99
C GLY A 217 -15.04 4.06 1.34
N ALA A 218 -13.93 3.44 0.97
CA ALA A 218 -12.59 3.98 1.19
C ALA A 218 -12.37 5.30 0.43
N VAL A 219 -12.69 5.34 -0.85
CA VAL A 219 -12.54 6.55 -1.69
C VAL A 219 -13.36 7.70 -1.14
N ARG A 220 -14.63 7.45 -0.76
CA ARG A 220 -15.50 8.47 -0.18
C ARG A 220 -14.94 9.04 1.12
N GLU A 221 -14.51 8.17 2.00
CA GLU A 221 -14.00 8.59 3.31
C GLU A 221 -12.66 9.32 3.18
N GLN A 222 -11.76 8.86 2.31
CA GLN A 222 -10.50 9.57 2.04
C GLN A 222 -10.76 10.94 1.42
N TYR A 223 -11.60 11.04 0.38
CA TYR A 223 -11.92 12.31 -0.25
C TYR A 223 -12.40 13.35 0.77
N ARG A 224 -13.22 12.93 1.74
CA ARG A 224 -13.77 13.80 2.78
C ARG A 224 -12.78 14.16 3.89
N SER A 225 -11.95 13.20 4.29
CA SER A 225 -11.10 13.33 5.49
C SER A 225 -9.69 13.84 5.20
N LEU A 226 -9.14 13.66 3.98
CA LEU A 226 -7.75 13.97 3.67
C LEU A 226 -7.38 15.43 3.96
N PRO A 227 -8.15 16.46 3.53
CA PRO A 227 -7.77 17.85 3.80
C PRO A 227 -7.62 18.14 5.30
N ALA A 228 -8.57 17.69 6.12
CA ALA A 228 -8.49 17.89 7.57
C ALA A 228 -7.42 17.01 8.22
N SER A 229 -7.28 15.75 7.79
CA SER A 229 -6.26 14.83 8.31
C SER A 229 -4.82 15.32 8.09
N ILE A 230 -4.58 16.03 6.99
CA ILE A 230 -3.24 16.51 6.61
C ILE A 230 -2.99 17.92 7.13
N ASN A 231 -3.97 18.82 7.01
CA ASN A 231 -3.76 20.25 7.24
C ASN A 231 -4.16 20.72 8.64
N SER A 232 -4.73 19.84 9.47
CA SER A 232 -5.15 20.21 10.83
C SER A 232 -4.72 19.17 11.87
N ASP A 233 -4.85 19.54 13.13
CA ASP A 233 -4.62 18.64 14.26
C ASP A 233 -5.95 17.95 14.70
N ASP A 234 -6.66 17.37 13.73
CA ASP A 234 -7.93 16.68 13.95
C ASP A 234 -7.73 15.16 14.06
N PRO A 235 -7.83 14.58 15.29
CA PRO A 235 -7.69 13.14 15.49
C PRO A 235 -8.78 12.33 14.78
N ALA A 236 -10.00 12.87 14.67
CA ALA A 236 -11.09 12.16 14.00
C ALA A 236 -10.85 12.06 12.48
N ALA A 237 -10.34 13.13 11.86
CA ALA A 237 -9.96 13.10 10.45
C ALA A 237 -8.78 12.16 10.20
N ARG A 238 -7.78 12.10 11.10
CA ARG A 238 -6.68 11.12 11.02
C ARG A 238 -7.18 9.69 11.17
N GLU A 239 -8.11 9.43 12.08
CA GLU A 239 -8.73 8.12 12.25
C GLU A 239 -9.46 7.70 10.97
N ALA A 240 -10.31 8.59 10.43
CA ALA A 240 -11.04 8.35 9.20
C ALA A 240 -10.10 8.03 8.03
N ASN A 241 -9.03 8.82 7.84
CA ASN A 241 -8.03 8.58 6.81
C ASN A 241 -7.29 7.24 7.00
N LEU A 242 -6.88 6.90 8.23
CA LEU A 242 -6.17 5.66 8.52
C LEU A 242 -7.04 4.43 8.25
N VAL A 243 -8.31 4.47 8.68
CA VAL A 243 -9.29 3.40 8.42
C VAL A 243 -9.60 3.30 6.93
N ALA A 244 -9.79 4.43 6.25
CA ALA A 244 -10.06 4.44 4.81
C ALA A 244 -8.87 3.92 3.99
N SER A 245 -7.63 4.24 4.38
CA SER A 245 -6.42 3.65 3.79
C SER A 245 -6.40 2.13 3.96
N CYS A 246 -6.70 1.62 5.15
CA CYS A 246 -6.83 0.19 5.40
C CYS A 246 -7.90 -0.45 4.50
N MET A 247 -9.10 0.16 4.40
CA MET A 247 -10.18 -0.31 3.52
C MET A 247 -9.75 -0.36 2.05
N ALA A 248 -9.10 0.69 1.54
CA ALA A 248 -8.58 0.74 0.17
C ALA A 248 -7.65 -0.44 -0.12
N ASN A 249 -6.78 -0.73 0.82
CA ASN A 249 -5.81 -1.82 0.71
C ASN A 249 -6.42 -3.22 0.86
N VAL A 250 -7.46 -3.38 1.68
CA VAL A 250 -8.26 -4.61 1.72
C VAL A 250 -8.96 -4.84 0.38
N ALA A 251 -9.50 -3.79 -0.22
CA ALA A 251 -10.13 -3.89 -1.54
C ALA A 251 -9.10 -4.26 -2.62
N CYS A 252 -7.97 -3.55 -2.72
CA CYS A 252 -6.95 -3.81 -3.72
C CYS A 252 -6.23 -5.16 -3.50
N GLY A 253 -6.08 -5.62 -2.27
CA GLY A 253 -5.55 -6.95 -1.98
C GLY A 253 -6.37 -8.08 -2.61
N ASN A 254 -7.67 -7.86 -2.82
CA ASN A 254 -8.60 -8.81 -3.44
C ASN A 254 -8.92 -8.50 -4.91
N ALA A 255 -8.98 -7.22 -5.30
CA ALA A 255 -9.27 -6.81 -6.68
C ALA A 255 -8.03 -6.50 -7.51
N ARG A 256 -6.85 -6.43 -6.89
CA ARG A 256 -5.58 -6.02 -7.48
C ARG A 256 -5.55 -4.54 -7.87
N LEU A 257 -4.39 -4.09 -8.31
CA LEU A 257 -4.11 -2.75 -8.79
C LEU A 257 -4.37 -2.63 -10.30
N GLY A 258 -4.16 -1.46 -10.86
CA GLY A 258 -4.55 -1.15 -12.23
C GLY A 258 -3.47 -0.45 -13.07
N HIS A 259 -3.93 0.46 -13.92
CA HIS A 259 -3.07 1.15 -14.89
C HIS A 259 -2.10 2.15 -14.24
N GLY A 260 -2.50 2.83 -13.15
CA GLY A 260 -1.66 3.82 -12.49
C GLY A 260 -0.46 3.16 -11.84
N ASP A 261 -0.71 2.08 -11.10
CA ASP A 261 0.35 1.30 -10.48
C ASP A 261 1.32 0.76 -11.53
N ALA A 262 0.81 0.10 -12.58
CA ALA A 262 1.66 -0.43 -13.65
C ALA A 262 2.45 0.63 -14.41
N LEU A 263 1.89 1.83 -14.64
CA LEU A 263 2.59 2.94 -15.28
C LEU A 263 3.65 3.56 -14.36
N SER A 264 3.47 3.51 -13.04
CA SER A 264 4.42 4.09 -12.07
C SER A 264 5.68 3.23 -11.90
N LEU A 265 5.58 1.90 -12.02
CA LEU A 265 6.71 0.98 -11.79
C LEU A 265 7.97 1.31 -12.60
N PRO A 266 7.90 1.57 -13.93
CA PRO A 266 9.09 1.98 -14.68
C PRO A 266 9.62 3.35 -14.25
N LEU A 267 8.75 4.28 -13.82
CA LEU A 267 9.17 5.60 -13.33
C LEU A 267 9.95 5.44 -12.01
N GLU A 268 9.50 4.57 -11.13
CA GLU A 268 10.21 4.24 -9.90
C GLU A 268 11.55 3.54 -10.17
N GLY A 269 11.55 2.49 -10.99
CA GLY A 269 12.70 1.64 -11.22
C GLY A 269 13.81 2.28 -12.05
N HIS A 270 13.48 3.20 -12.98
CA HIS A 270 14.43 3.77 -13.93
C HIS A 270 14.66 5.28 -13.78
N LEU A 271 13.82 5.96 -13.00
CA LEU A 271 13.91 7.41 -12.76
C LEU A 271 13.97 7.77 -11.28
N ASP A 272 14.04 6.76 -10.39
CA ASP A 272 14.05 6.91 -8.93
C ASP A 272 12.89 7.78 -8.39
N LEU A 273 11.74 7.76 -9.08
CA LEU A 273 10.57 8.51 -8.67
C LEU A 273 9.89 7.78 -7.50
N PRO A 274 9.56 8.45 -6.39
CA PRO A 274 8.83 7.81 -5.30
C PRO A 274 7.48 7.25 -5.79
N HIS A 275 7.20 5.98 -5.51
CA HIS A 275 5.99 5.29 -5.96
C HIS A 275 4.69 6.07 -5.68
N PRO A 276 4.41 6.58 -4.46
CA PRO A 276 3.19 7.34 -4.18
C PRO A 276 3.04 8.61 -5.02
N TYR A 277 4.16 9.22 -5.38
CA TYR A 277 4.16 10.38 -6.25
C TYR A 277 3.78 9.99 -7.69
N GLY A 278 4.37 8.90 -8.19
CA GLY A 278 4.08 8.38 -9.52
C GLY A 278 2.60 8.05 -9.71
N VAL A 279 2.05 7.20 -8.84
CA VAL A 279 0.65 6.76 -8.95
C VAL A 279 -0.34 7.91 -8.77
N GLY A 280 -0.03 8.85 -7.86
CA GLY A 280 -0.91 10.02 -7.61
C GLY A 280 -1.01 10.95 -8.81
N VAL A 281 0.11 11.32 -9.45
CA VAL A 281 0.08 12.17 -10.66
C VAL A 281 -0.68 11.48 -11.81
N LEU A 282 -0.60 10.15 -11.89
CA LEU A 282 -1.30 9.37 -12.92
C LEU A 282 -2.80 9.22 -12.65
N LEU A 283 -3.26 9.29 -11.40
CA LEU A 283 -4.62 8.94 -10.99
C LEU A 283 -5.73 9.65 -11.77
N PRO A 284 -5.76 10.98 -11.97
CA PRO A 284 -6.83 11.65 -12.73
C PRO A 284 -6.96 11.11 -14.15
N HIS A 285 -5.83 10.84 -14.81
CA HIS A 285 -5.78 10.33 -16.16
C HIS A 285 -6.22 8.86 -16.24
N VAL A 286 -5.89 8.06 -15.25
CA VAL A 286 -6.29 6.65 -15.12
C VAL A 286 -7.81 6.53 -14.88
N ILE A 287 -8.39 7.39 -14.05
CA ILE A 287 -9.83 7.50 -13.85
C ILE A 287 -10.52 7.73 -15.19
N THR A 288 -10.12 8.80 -15.89
CA THR A 288 -10.72 9.17 -17.18
C THR A 288 -10.59 8.04 -18.21
N PHE A 289 -9.40 7.42 -18.29
CA PHE A 289 -9.13 6.33 -19.23
C PHE A 289 -10.04 5.13 -18.99
N ASN A 290 -10.20 4.67 -17.76
CA ASN A 290 -10.99 3.48 -17.43
C ASN A 290 -12.50 3.73 -17.47
N LEU A 291 -12.99 4.85 -16.93
CA LEU A 291 -14.41 5.16 -16.92
C LEU A 291 -15.02 5.32 -18.30
N ALA A 292 -14.23 5.64 -19.33
CA ALA A 292 -14.69 5.68 -20.70
C ALA A 292 -15.32 4.35 -21.17
N VAL A 293 -14.91 3.21 -20.61
CA VAL A 293 -15.39 1.86 -20.99
C VAL A 293 -16.19 1.17 -19.87
N LEU A 294 -16.35 1.80 -18.72
CA LEU A 294 -17.05 1.27 -17.55
C LEU A 294 -18.27 2.13 -17.18
N PRO A 295 -19.30 2.22 -18.03
CA PRO A 295 -20.41 3.15 -17.82
C PRO A 295 -21.15 2.97 -16.48
N HIS A 296 -21.24 1.75 -15.99
CA HIS A 296 -21.92 1.40 -14.73
C HIS A 296 -21.12 1.81 -13.47
N LYS A 297 -19.82 2.11 -13.62
CA LYS A 297 -18.95 2.53 -12.52
C LYS A 297 -18.79 4.06 -12.41
N VAL A 298 -19.31 4.83 -13.38
CA VAL A 298 -19.11 6.29 -13.45
C VAL A 298 -19.79 7.00 -12.30
N ALA A 299 -21.11 6.87 -12.17
CA ALA A 299 -21.86 7.61 -11.14
C ALA A 299 -21.45 7.23 -9.71
N PRO A 300 -21.29 5.94 -9.33
CA PRO A 300 -20.85 5.61 -7.97
C PRO A 300 -19.46 6.14 -7.61
N LEU A 301 -18.49 6.15 -8.56
CA LEU A 301 -17.18 6.73 -8.30
C LEU A 301 -17.23 8.26 -8.21
N ALA A 302 -18.02 8.90 -9.08
CA ALA A 302 -18.23 10.34 -9.04
C ALA A 302 -18.82 10.78 -7.69
N GLU A 303 -19.86 10.11 -7.20
CA GLU A 303 -20.43 10.35 -5.86
C GLU A 303 -19.40 10.15 -4.74
N ALA A 304 -18.59 9.09 -4.83
CA ALA A 304 -17.54 8.83 -3.84
C ALA A 304 -16.46 9.92 -3.84
N LEU A 305 -16.19 10.54 -4.98
CA LEU A 305 -15.30 11.70 -5.14
C LEU A 305 -16.03 13.04 -4.93
N GLY A 306 -17.21 13.06 -4.31
CA GLY A 306 -17.92 14.27 -3.92
C GLY A 306 -18.64 15.01 -5.05
N VAL A 307 -18.86 14.35 -6.21
CA VAL A 307 -19.61 14.94 -7.34
C VAL A 307 -21.11 14.82 -7.09
N GLU A 308 -21.84 15.93 -7.21
CA GLU A 308 -23.30 15.91 -7.31
C GLU A 308 -23.70 15.43 -8.72
N VAL A 309 -24.16 14.19 -8.84
CA VAL A 309 -24.37 13.53 -10.14
C VAL A 309 -25.72 13.84 -10.80
N ALA A 310 -26.66 14.45 -10.06
CA ALA A 310 -28.00 14.73 -10.57
C ALA A 310 -27.96 15.66 -11.79
N GLY A 311 -28.56 15.22 -12.89
CA GLY A 311 -28.63 15.98 -14.14
C GLY A 311 -27.34 15.98 -14.99
N LEU A 312 -26.25 15.37 -14.54
CA LEU A 312 -25.03 15.31 -15.32
C LEU A 312 -25.04 14.14 -16.31
N THR A 313 -24.50 14.39 -17.48
CA THR A 313 -24.17 13.33 -18.44
C THR A 313 -22.95 12.53 -17.94
N ARG A 314 -22.76 11.33 -18.50
CA ARG A 314 -21.60 10.50 -18.19
C ARG A 314 -20.26 11.22 -18.43
N ALA A 315 -20.15 11.98 -19.50
CA ALA A 315 -18.95 12.74 -19.84
C ALA A 315 -18.67 13.85 -18.81
N GLU A 316 -19.71 14.56 -18.38
CA GLU A 316 -19.60 15.58 -17.32
C GLU A 316 -19.21 14.94 -15.97
N MET A 317 -19.77 13.79 -15.59
CA MET A 317 -19.37 13.09 -14.38
C MET A 317 -17.90 12.68 -14.41
N ILE A 318 -17.40 12.16 -15.54
CA ILE A 318 -15.97 11.79 -15.69
C ILE A 318 -15.06 13.02 -15.56
N ALA A 319 -15.44 14.13 -16.22
CA ALA A 319 -14.70 15.38 -16.11
C ALA A 319 -14.71 15.95 -14.68
N ALA A 320 -15.83 15.82 -13.97
CA ALA A 320 -15.95 16.23 -12.58
C ALA A 320 -15.10 15.37 -11.64
N CYS A 321 -14.97 14.06 -11.89
CA CYS A 321 -14.04 13.21 -11.13
C CYS A 321 -12.59 13.71 -11.25
N ASP A 322 -12.13 14.02 -12.48
CA ASP A 322 -10.78 14.59 -12.71
C ASP A 322 -10.60 15.92 -11.95
N ALA A 323 -11.57 16.83 -12.08
CA ALA A 323 -11.54 18.13 -11.43
C ALA A 323 -11.51 18.02 -9.90
N ASN A 324 -12.33 17.14 -9.31
CA ASN A 324 -12.40 16.96 -7.86
C ASN A 324 -11.11 16.32 -7.28
N VAL A 325 -10.48 15.40 -8.00
CA VAL A 325 -9.17 14.86 -7.57
C VAL A 325 -8.10 15.94 -7.62
N ARG A 326 -8.08 16.80 -8.65
CA ARG A 326 -7.13 17.93 -8.71
C ARG A 326 -7.39 18.99 -7.64
N SER A 327 -8.65 19.27 -7.34
CA SER A 327 -9.00 20.17 -6.22
C SER A 327 -8.50 19.60 -4.89
N LEU A 328 -8.70 18.31 -4.65
CA LEU A 328 -8.16 17.62 -3.48
C LEU A 328 -6.64 17.75 -3.40
N TYR A 329 -5.92 17.60 -4.53
CA TYR A 329 -4.46 17.74 -4.57
C TYR A 329 -4.01 19.16 -4.22
N ALA A 330 -4.72 20.17 -4.72
CA ALA A 330 -4.45 21.57 -4.35
C ALA A 330 -4.64 21.79 -2.85
N ASP A 331 -5.70 21.24 -2.27
CA ASP A 331 -6.01 21.38 -0.84
C ASP A 331 -4.94 20.74 0.06
N ILE A 332 -4.34 19.61 -0.35
CA ILE A 332 -3.34 18.88 0.44
C ILE A 332 -1.90 19.16 0.02
N GLY A 333 -1.69 20.03 -0.97
CA GLY A 333 -0.37 20.37 -1.50
C GLY A 333 0.32 19.22 -2.25
N PHE A 334 -0.46 18.30 -2.86
CA PHE A 334 0.09 17.23 -3.69
C PHE A 334 0.34 17.74 -5.12
N PRO A 335 1.48 17.42 -5.75
CA PRO A 335 1.79 17.87 -7.09
C PRO A 335 0.95 17.18 -8.16
N GLU A 336 0.47 17.95 -9.13
CA GLU A 336 -0.38 17.44 -10.21
C GLU A 336 0.40 16.94 -11.44
N ARG A 337 1.70 17.25 -11.53
CA ARG A 337 2.53 16.97 -12.71
C ARG A 337 3.94 16.59 -12.34
N PHE A 338 4.57 15.83 -13.23
CA PHE A 338 6.01 15.59 -13.17
C PHE A 338 6.77 16.77 -13.76
N THR A 339 7.89 17.12 -13.18
CA THR A 339 8.83 18.06 -13.79
C THR A 339 9.63 17.37 -14.90
N ALA A 340 10.18 18.15 -15.85
CA ALA A 340 11.04 17.63 -16.92
C ALA A 340 12.33 16.98 -16.40
N GLU A 341 12.77 17.34 -15.19
CA GLU A 341 13.90 16.69 -14.50
C GLU A 341 13.53 15.32 -13.96
N GLN A 342 12.34 15.18 -13.37
CA GLN A 342 11.83 13.92 -12.84
C GLN A 342 11.50 12.92 -13.93
N VAL A 343 10.81 13.35 -14.99
CA VAL A 343 10.43 12.53 -16.14
C VAL A 343 10.83 13.25 -17.43
N PRO A 344 12.06 13.01 -17.92
CA PRO A 344 12.52 13.61 -19.16
C PRO A 344 11.66 13.17 -20.34
N HIS A 345 11.21 14.13 -21.16
CA HIS A 345 10.28 13.87 -22.29
C HIS A 345 10.78 12.79 -23.24
N GLN A 346 12.08 12.72 -23.50
CA GLN A 346 12.69 11.68 -24.34
C GLN A 346 12.62 10.26 -23.76
N ARG A 347 12.37 10.12 -22.43
CA ARG A 347 12.23 8.83 -21.75
C ARG A 347 10.78 8.33 -21.72
N VAL A 348 9.79 9.19 -21.99
CA VAL A 348 8.36 8.86 -21.84
C VAL A 348 7.96 7.62 -22.65
N ARG A 349 8.40 7.53 -23.90
CA ARG A 349 8.09 6.36 -24.74
C ARG A 349 8.70 5.08 -24.17
N GLU A 350 9.95 5.12 -23.73
CA GLU A 350 10.61 3.99 -23.10
C GLU A 350 9.85 3.53 -21.85
N MET A 351 9.41 4.47 -20.99
CA MET A 351 8.63 4.13 -19.80
C MET A 351 7.29 3.49 -20.18
N ALA A 352 6.61 3.99 -21.20
CA ALA A 352 5.37 3.40 -21.70
C ALA A 352 5.57 1.98 -22.24
N GLU A 353 6.64 1.73 -23.02
CA GLU A 353 6.98 0.42 -23.55
C GLU A 353 7.30 -0.59 -22.43
N ARG A 354 7.89 -0.14 -21.32
CA ARG A 354 8.16 -0.98 -20.15
C ARG A 354 6.93 -1.28 -19.31
N ALA A 355 5.98 -0.34 -19.21
CA ALA A 355 4.78 -0.48 -18.40
C ALA A 355 3.75 -1.43 -19.01
N VAL A 356 3.56 -1.38 -20.34
CA VAL A 356 2.47 -2.08 -21.03
C VAL A 356 2.51 -3.61 -20.88
N PRO A 357 3.65 -4.31 -20.86
CA PRO A 357 3.69 -5.74 -20.61
C PRO A 357 3.13 -6.17 -19.25
N GLY A 358 3.20 -5.30 -18.23
CA GLY A 358 2.59 -5.53 -16.91
C GLY A 358 1.07 -5.36 -16.87
N LEU A 359 0.48 -4.81 -17.94
CA LEU A 359 -0.94 -4.49 -18.06
C LEU A 359 -1.70 -5.60 -18.79
N TYR A 360 -2.16 -6.61 -18.07
CA TYR A 360 -2.94 -7.69 -18.65
C TYR A 360 -4.43 -7.49 -18.42
N ALA A 361 -5.20 -7.44 -19.51
CA ALA A 361 -6.65 -7.52 -19.42
C ALA A 361 -7.07 -8.96 -19.10
N GLY A 362 -7.61 -9.18 -17.91
CA GLY A 362 -8.38 -10.39 -17.59
C GLY A 362 -7.56 -11.68 -17.44
N ILE A 363 -6.27 -11.63 -17.15
CA ILE A 363 -5.50 -12.85 -16.86
C ILE A 363 -5.72 -13.22 -15.39
N ALA A 364 -6.11 -14.46 -15.17
CA ALA A 364 -6.10 -15.05 -13.85
C ALA A 364 -4.66 -15.02 -13.32
N ALA A 365 -4.49 -14.70 -12.03
CA ALA A 365 -3.18 -14.62 -11.38
C ALA A 365 -2.34 -15.91 -11.49
N GLN A 366 -2.96 -17.03 -11.86
CA GLN A 366 -2.32 -18.32 -12.06
C GLN A 366 -1.54 -18.43 -13.39
N ASP A 367 -1.81 -17.54 -14.36
CA ASP A 367 -1.14 -17.56 -15.68
C ASP A 367 0.09 -16.63 -15.73
N PHE A 368 0.40 -16.03 -14.61
CA PHE A 368 1.53 -15.12 -14.47
C PHE A 368 2.81 -15.92 -14.19
N ASP A 369 3.74 -15.98 -15.13
CA ASP A 369 5.08 -16.54 -14.94
C ASP A 369 6.08 -15.42 -14.62
N PRO A 370 6.54 -15.31 -13.38
CA PRO A 370 7.52 -14.28 -12.99
C PRO A 370 8.86 -14.44 -13.70
N ALA A 371 9.20 -15.64 -14.23
CA ALA A 371 10.46 -15.87 -14.92
C ALA A 371 10.49 -15.30 -16.36
N THR A 372 9.31 -15.13 -16.98
CA THR A 372 9.20 -14.60 -18.35
C THR A 372 8.84 -13.11 -18.39
N ALA A 373 8.51 -12.56 -17.26
CA ALA A 373 7.86 -11.27 -17.14
C ALA A 373 8.83 -10.07 -17.02
N GLY A 374 10.14 -10.26 -16.93
CA GLY A 374 11.15 -9.18 -16.82
C GLY A 374 11.07 -8.42 -15.47
N ASP A 375 11.82 -7.33 -15.35
CA ASP A 375 12.02 -6.58 -14.09
C ASP A 375 10.75 -5.96 -13.46
N HIS A 376 9.62 -5.94 -14.17
CA HIS A 376 8.44 -5.13 -13.85
C HIS A 376 7.19 -5.91 -13.45
N THR A 377 7.23 -7.21 -13.36
CA THR A 377 6.07 -8.05 -13.53
C THR A 377 5.61 -8.78 -12.31
N LEU A 378 5.99 -8.29 -11.17
CA LEU A 378 5.57 -8.88 -9.90
C LEU A 378 4.09 -8.58 -9.55
N ILE A 379 3.47 -7.63 -10.24
CA ILE A 379 2.07 -7.26 -9.99
C ILE A 379 1.31 -7.36 -11.32
N ALA A 380 0.57 -8.46 -11.52
CA ALA A 380 -0.42 -8.50 -12.59
C ALA A 380 -1.52 -7.48 -12.28
N CYS A 381 -1.67 -6.48 -13.13
CA CYS A 381 -2.69 -5.45 -13.03
C CYS A 381 -3.87 -5.83 -13.94
N PRO A 382 -4.93 -6.49 -13.42
CA PRO A 382 -6.09 -6.88 -14.18
C PRO A 382 -6.94 -5.66 -14.47
N SER A 383 -6.68 -5.01 -15.60
CA SER A 383 -7.39 -3.81 -15.99
C SER A 383 -8.67 -4.12 -16.77
N ALA A 384 -9.68 -3.26 -16.65
CA ALA A 384 -10.94 -3.40 -17.36
C ALA A 384 -10.81 -3.23 -18.88
N ARG A 385 -9.71 -2.61 -19.35
CA ARG A 385 -9.39 -2.48 -20.78
C ARG A 385 -7.89 -2.63 -21.02
N LYS A 386 -7.56 -3.15 -22.21
CA LYS A 386 -6.15 -3.14 -22.68
C LYS A 386 -5.67 -1.72 -22.91
N MET A 387 -4.40 -1.50 -22.67
CA MET A 387 -3.71 -0.25 -22.99
C MET A 387 -2.62 -0.53 -24.02
N THR A 388 -2.55 0.31 -25.06
CA THR A 388 -1.45 0.27 -26.02
C THR A 388 -0.29 1.16 -25.55
N VAL A 389 0.92 0.93 -26.07
CA VAL A 389 2.08 1.80 -25.80
C VAL A 389 1.76 3.26 -26.13
N SER A 390 1.09 3.52 -27.25
CA SER A 390 0.71 4.89 -27.63
C SER A 390 -0.27 5.54 -26.63
N GLN A 391 -1.19 4.78 -26.05
CA GLN A 391 -2.10 5.28 -25.02
C GLN A 391 -1.37 5.54 -23.70
N ALA A 392 -0.48 4.63 -23.29
CA ALA A 392 0.39 4.81 -22.12
C ALA A 392 1.27 6.06 -22.28
N GLN A 393 1.92 6.20 -23.44
CA GLN A 393 2.72 7.38 -23.77
C GLN A 393 1.89 8.67 -23.68
N GLY A 394 0.70 8.69 -24.29
CA GLY A 394 -0.18 9.86 -24.25
C GLY A 394 -0.70 10.20 -22.83
N ILE A 395 -0.81 9.22 -21.92
CA ILE A 395 -1.11 9.48 -20.51
C ILE A 395 0.10 10.14 -19.85
N LEU A 396 1.29 9.55 -19.99
CA LEU A 396 2.52 10.09 -19.40
C LEU A 396 2.84 11.50 -19.89
N GLU A 397 2.64 11.79 -21.20
CA GLU A 397 2.82 13.14 -21.77
C GLU A 397 1.89 14.17 -21.13
N ARG A 398 0.64 13.82 -20.83
CA ARG A 398 -0.28 14.73 -20.13
C ARG A 398 0.08 14.96 -18.67
N CYS A 399 0.88 14.09 -18.08
CA CYS A 399 1.37 14.23 -16.72
C CYS A 399 2.61 15.14 -16.62
N LEU A 400 3.19 15.57 -17.74
CA LEU A 400 4.36 16.47 -17.74
C LEU A 400 3.93 17.94 -17.51
N ALA A 401 4.83 18.71 -16.86
CA ALA A 401 4.66 20.14 -16.60
C ALA A 401 4.88 20.97 -17.89
#